data_7fd071b61386105a771084127babdfcf
#
_entry.id   7fd071b61386105a771084127babdfcf
#
_cell.length_a   1.000
_cell.length_b   1.000
_cell.length_c   1.000
_cell.angle_alpha   90.00
_cell.angle_beta   90.00
_cell.angle_gamma   90.00
#
_symmetry.space_group_name_H-M   'P 1'
#
loop_
_entity.id
_entity.type
_entity.pdbx_description
1 polymer ?
#
loop_
_entity_poly.entity_id
_entity_poly.type
_entity_poly.pdbx_seq_one_letter_code
_entity_poly.pdbx_strand_id
1 'polypeptide(L)'
;MEPIFKNIDSKYNEILAVNSQVLTNDRNGESRVGDFFMDVLKNGFKADVALYNGGAIRDTLPSGRVTVRDLLKIFPFDSTIYTAEVKGSDLRQVLEHGIGNPDISRLRFSGLQISADIRREEGQRISSVTLSDGSTLADEKYYKVISNDFMFSGGDGFTACKMHGI
;
A
#
# COMPACT_ATOMS: atom_id res chain seq x y z
N MET A 1 24.35 27.86 -16.87
CA MET A 1 23.94 26.81 -15.91
C MET A 1 22.74 27.18 -15.04
N GLU A 2 22.39 28.45 -14.80
CA GLU A 2 21.24 28.91 -14.01
C GLU A 2 19.83 28.50 -14.52
N PRO A 3 19.52 28.43 -15.83
CA PRO A 3 18.13 28.16 -16.26
C PRO A 3 17.64 26.74 -15.96
N ILE A 4 18.54 25.75 -15.96
CA ILE A 4 18.17 24.34 -15.75
C ILE A 4 17.79 24.10 -14.28
N PHE A 5 18.53 24.66 -13.33
CA PHE A 5 18.25 24.53 -11.91
C PHE A 5 16.95 25.24 -11.50
N LYS A 6 16.67 26.41 -12.06
CA LYS A 6 15.40 27.13 -11.81
C LYS A 6 14.17 26.33 -12.31
N ASN A 7 14.31 25.66 -13.44
CA ASN A 7 13.23 24.85 -14.02
C ASN A 7 12.96 23.56 -13.21
N ILE A 8 14.02 22.95 -12.68
CA ILE A 8 13.93 21.80 -11.78
C ILE A 8 13.28 22.20 -10.47
N ASP A 9 13.72 23.27 -9.82
CA ASP A 9 13.17 23.76 -8.55
C ASP A 9 11.68 24.16 -8.68
N SER A 10 11.26 24.78 -9.77
CA SER A 10 9.88 25.15 -9.99
C SER A 10 8.96 23.92 -10.05
N LYS A 11 9.38 22.84 -10.74
CA LYS A 11 8.64 21.60 -10.86
C LYS A 11 8.49 20.89 -9.50
N TYR A 12 9.56 20.82 -8.71
CA TYR A 12 9.52 20.17 -7.40
C TYR A 12 8.70 20.96 -6.35
N ASN A 13 8.60 22.27 -6.50
CA ASN A 13 7.85 23.17 -5.63
C ASN A 13 6.40 23.42 -6.13
N GLU A 14 5.99 22.75 -7.22
CA GLU A 14 4.60 22.79 -7.67
C GLU A 14 3.67 22.31 -6.57
N ILE A 15 2.64 23.11 -6.27
CA ILE A 15 1.64 22.79 -5.24
C ILE A 15 0.60 21.89 -5.87
N LEU A 16 0.46 20.68 -5.35
CA LEU A 16 -0.51 19.69 -5.81
C LEU A 16 -1.83 19.74 -5.05
N ALA A 17 -1.76 20.07 -3.76
CA ALA A 17 -2.92 20.07 -2.89
C ALA A 17 -2.67 20.91 -1.63
N VAL A 18 -3.74 21.09 -0.84
CA VAL A 18 -3.67 21.61 0.53
C VAL A 18 -4.22 20.55 1.48
N ASN A 19 -3.42 20.15 2.43
CA ASN A 19 -3.78 19.18 3.45
C ASN A 19 -4.08 19.87 4.78
N SER A 20 -5.21 19.54 5.41
CA SER A 20 -5.65 20.19 6.66
C SER A 20 -4.93 19.70 7.91
N GLN A 21 -4.34 18.51 7.87
CA GLN A 21 -3.71 17.87 9.01
C GLN A 21 -2.52 17.00 8.60
N VAL A 22 -1.57 16.80 9.52
CA VAL A 22 -0.44 15.89 9.29
C VAL A 22 -0.93 14.44 9.21
N LEU A 23 -0.55 13.71 8.14
CA LEU A 23 -0.75 12.27 8.07
C LEU A 23 0.59 11.57 8.35
N THR A 24 0.68 11.00 9.54
CA THR A 24 1.90 10.36 10.03
C THR A 24 2.19 9.04 9.33
N ASN A 25 3.47 8.67 9.27
CA ASN A 25 3.93 7.35 8.86
C ASN A 25 4.65 6.66 10.02
N ASP A 26 4.17 5.49 10.41
CA ASP A 26 4.90 4.56 11.27
C ASP A 26 5.08 3.25 10.51
N ARG A 27 6.33 2.84 10.30
CA ARG A 27 6.66 1.66 9.48
C ARG A 27 6.15 0.35 10.09
N ASN A 28 6.06 0.29 11.42
CA ASN A 28 5.68 -0.91 12.17
C ASN A 28 4.32 -0.78 12.87
N GLY A 29 3.75 0.41 12.87
CA GLY A 29 2.49 0.75 13.49
C GLY A 29 1.44 1.26 12.49
N GLU A 30 0.56 2.10 12.99
CA GLU A 30 -0.44 2.82 12.21
C GLU A 30 0.22 3.84 11.28
N SER A 31 -0.21 3.89 10.03
CA SER A 31 0.28 4.85 9.03
C SER A 31 -0.86 5.57 8.35
N ARG A 32 -1.25 6.71 8.88
CA ARG A 32 -2.35 7.52 8.33
C ARG A 32 -2.10 7.92 6.86
N VAL A 33 -0.84 8.18 6.48
CA VAL A 33 -0.50 8.44 5.08
C VAL A 33 -0.63 7.17 4.23
N GLY A 34 -0.27 6.02 4.78
CA GLY A 34 -0.45 4.71 4.13
C GLY A 34 -1.92 4.41 3.88
N ASP A 35 -2.77 4.56 4.90
CA ASP A 35 -4.21 4.33 4.79
C ASP A 35 -4.85 5.26 3.76
N PHE A 36 -4.55 6.55 3.83
CA PHE A 36 -5.02 7.53 2.85
C PHE A 36 -4.62 7.15 1.41
N PHE A 37 -3.36 6.76 1.21
CA PHE A 37 -2.85 6.41 -0.11
C PHE A 37 -3.50 5.12 -0.64
N MET A 38 -3.72 4.12 0.23
CA MET A 38 -4.41 2.88 -0.15
C MET A 38 -5.87 3.14 -0.52
N ASP A 39 -6.56 4.01 0.19
CA ASP A 39 -7.92 4.42 -0.14
C ASP A 39 -7.99 5.14 -1.50
N VAL A 40 -7.04 6.02 -1.78
CA VAL A 40 -6.93 6.71 -3.09
C VAL A 40 -6.71 5.71 -4.22
N LEU A 41 -5.78 4.77 -4.07
CA LEU A 41 -5.52 3.75 -5.08
C LEU A 41 -6.74 2.86 -5.30
N LYS A 42 -7.30 2.31 -4.23
CA LYS A 42 -8.47 1.43 -4.30
C LYS A 42 -9.63 2.10 -5.04
N ASN A 43 -9.98 3.32 -4.64
CA ASN A 43 -11.12 4.04 -5.20
C ASN A 43 -10.85 4.53 -6.63
N GLY A 44 -9.66 5.05 -6.91
CA GLY A 44 -9.27 5.56 -8.22
C GLY A 44 -9.26 4.48 -9.31
N PHE A 45 -8.87 3.26 -8.95
CA PHE A 45 -8.81 2.12 -9.88
C PHE A 45 -10.02 1.18 -9.77
N LYS A 46 -10.98 1.48 -8.89
CA LYS A 46 -12.16 0.64 -8.63
C LYS A 46 -11.76 -0.80 -8.32
N ALA A 47 -10.78 -0.96 -7.46
CA ALA A 47 -10.33 -2.26 -6.98
C ALA A 47 -11.13 -2.69 -5.75
N ASP A 48 -11.22 -4.01 -5.51
CA ASP A 48 -11.81 -4.54 -4.30
C ASP A 48 -10.87 -4.33 -3.10
N VAL A 49 -9.56 -4.50 -3.36
CA VAL A 49 -8.50 -4.41 -2.35
C VAL A 49 -7.31 -3.65 -2.91
N ALA A 50 -6.74 -2.75 -2.11
CA ALA A 50 -5.42 -2.17 -2.35
C ALA A 50 -4.42 -2.74 -1.36
N LEU A 51 -3.22 -3.08 -1.83
CA LEU A 51 -2.09 -3.57 -1.03
C LEU A 51 -0.83 -2.79 -1.38
N TYR A 52 0.02 -2.55 -0.38
CA TYR A 52 1.32 -1.91 -0.61
C TYR A 52 2.32 -2.32 0.46
N ASN A 53 3.55 -2.59 0.08
CA ASN A 53 4.60 -2.85 1.06
C ASN A 53 4.91 -1.57 1.85
N GLY A 54 4.81 -1.65 3.17
CA GLY A 54 4.98 -0.50 4.04
C GLY A 54 6.36 0.15 3.94
N GLY A 55 7.37 -0.64 3.53
CA GLY A 55 8.72 -0.15 3.29
C GLY A 55 8.84 0.88 2.16
N ALA A 56 7.90 0.94 1.25
CA ALA A 56 7.89 1.91 0.16
C ALA A 56 7.38 3.30 0.57
N ILE A 57 6.75 3.43 1.74
CA ILE A 57 6.29 4.72 2.28
C ILE A 57 7.35 5.22 3.26
N ARG A 58 8.00 6.35 2.95
CA ARG A 58 9.22 6.79 3.65
C ARG A 58 9.06 8.00 4.56
N ASP A 59 8.02 8.81 4.35
CA ASP A 59 7.84 10.06 5.08
C ASP A 59 6.37 10.31 5.41
N THR A 60 6.13 11.33 6.16
CA THR A 60 4.83 11.85 6.61
C THR A 60 4.31 12.88 5.61
N LEU A 61 3.00 12.88 5.35
CA LEU A 61 2.39 13.94 4.55
C LEU A 61 2.16 15.19 5.43
N PRO A 62 2.78 16.34 5.12
CA PRO A 62 2.66 17.54 5.94
C PRO A 62 1.27 18.17 5.88
N SER A 63 0.91 18.97 6.87
CA SER A 63 -0.21 19.90 6.77
C SER A 63 0.17 21.15 5.99
N GLY A 64 -0.81 21.83 5.43
CA GLY A 64 -0.62 23.02 4.59
C GLY A 64 -0.44 22.64 3.11
N ARG A 65 0.41 23.37 2.41
CA ARG A 65 0.70 23.14 0.99
C ARG A 65 1.49 21.86 0.80
N VAL A 66 1.00 20.97 -0.04
CA VAL A 66 1.66 19.74 -0.43
C VAL A 66 2.24 19.90 -1.83
N THR A 67 3.51 19.62 -1.98
CA THR A 67 4.26 19.80 -3.22
C THR A 67 4.66 18.46 -3.85
N VAL A 68 5.12 18.49 -5.11
CA VAL A 68 5.74 17.33 -5.78
C VAL A 68 6.91 16.80 -4.94
N ARG A 69 7.73 17.70 -4.36
CA ARG A 69 8.86 17.34 -3.48
C ARG A 69 8.42 16.52 -2.27
N ASP A 70 7.28 16.86 -1.66
CA ASP A 70 6.77 16.14 -0.50
C ASP A 70 6.32 14.73 -0.90
N LEU A 71 5.65 14.57 -2.04
CA LEU A 71 5.30 13.23 -2.56
C LEU A 71 6.52 12.39 -2.86
N LEU A 72 7.58 12.98 -3.45
CA LEU A 72 8.82 12.25 -3.74
C LEU A 72 9.59 11.83 -2.49
N LYS A 73 9.45 12.55 -1.36
CA LYS A 73 9.98 12.09 -0.06
C LYS A 73 9.18 10.92 0.49
N ILE A 74 7.86 10.96 0.33
CA ILE A 74 6.97 9.89 0.80
C ILE A 74 7.15 8.63 -0.05
N PHE A 75 7.22 8.77 -1.38
CA PHE A 75 7.35 7.69 -2.36
C PHE A 75 8.59 7.91 -3.25
N PRO A 76 9.82 7.62 -2.73
CA PRO A 76 11.05 7.89 -3.48
C PRO A 76 11.39 6.83 -4.52
N PHE A 77 10.51 5.85 -4.74
CA PHE A 77 10.73 4.75 -5.68
C PHE A 77 9.96 4.96 -6.98
N ASP A 78 10.58 4.61 -8.09
CA ASP A 78 9.93 4.59 -9.40
C ASP A 78 9.17 3.26 -9.55
N SER A 79 7.99 3.21 -8.94
CA SER A 79 7.14 2.00 -8.91
C SER A 79 5.99 2.14 -9.88
N THR A 80 5.74 1.09 -10.64
CA THR A 80 4.55 0.98 -11.49
C THR A 80 3.41 0.35 -10.72
N ILE A 81 2.22 0.91 -10.85
CA ILE A 81 0.99 0.41 -10.22
C ILE A 81 0.25 -0.51 -11.20
N TYR A 82 -0.10 -1.69 -10.74
CA TYR A 82 -0.84 -2.70 -11.50
C TYR A 82 -2.12 -3.11 -10.78
N THR A 83 -3.08 -3.61 -11.57
CA THR A 83 -4.24 -4.35 -11.04
C THR A 83 -4.18 -5.79 -11.52
N ALA A 84 -4.54 -6.72 -10.67
CA ALA A 84 -4.61 -8.15 -10.99
C ALA A 84 -5.83 -8.79 -10.33
N GLU A 85 -6.34 -9.86 -10.94
CA GLU A 85 -7.30 -10.76 -10.32
C GLU A 85 -6.55 -11.75 -9.45
N VAL A 86 -6.75 -11.67 -8.13
CA VAL A 86 -6.07 -12.50 -7.15
C VAL A 86 -7.08 -13.41 -6.46
N LYS A 87 -6.80 -14.70 -6.38
CA LYS A 87 -7.65 -15.66 -5.69
C LYS A 87 -7.67 -15.37 -4.19
N GLY A 88 -8.82 -15.54 -3.53
CA GLY A 88 -8.96 -15.25 -2.10
C GLY A 88 -8.01 -16.03 -1.21
N SER A 89 -7.71 -17.30 -1.56
CA SER A 89 -6.69 -18.10 -0.88
C SER A 89 -5.29 -17.48 -0.95
N ASP A 90 -4.91 -16.94 -2.10
CA ASP A 90 -3.60 -16.30 -2.30
C ASP A 90 -3.56 -14.93 -1.61
N LEU A 91 -4.66 -14.19 -1.68
CA LEU A 91 -4.81 -12.93 -0.95
C LEU A 91 -4.66 -13.16 0.56
N ARG A 92 -5.27 -14.21 1.11
CA ARG A 92 -5.08 -14.59 2.52
C ARG A 92 -3.62 -14.87 2.87
N GLN A 93 -2.88 -15.57 2.02
CA GLN A 93 -1.44 -15.82 2.23
C GLN A 93 -0.63 -14.52 2.22
N VAL A 94 -0.92 -13.59 1.30
CA VAL A 94 -0.30 -12.26 1.26
C VAL A 94 -0.55 -11.50 2.56
N LEU A 95 -1.78 -11.52 3.07
CA LEU A 95 -2.15 -10.86 4.32
C LEU A 95 -1.45 -11.52 5.52
N GLU A 96 -1.41 -12.84 5.61
CA GLU A 96 -0.71 -13.59 6.65
C GLU A 96 0.79 -13.25 6.68
N HIS A 97 1.43 -13.19 5.51
CA HIS A 97 2.83 -12.81 5.39
C HIS A 97 3.08 -11.36 5.82
N GLY A 98 2.20 -10.43 5.42
CA GLY A 98 2.35 -8.99 5.68
C GLY A 98 1.99 -8.54 7.07
N ILE A 99 1.28 -9.38 7.87
CA ILE A 99 0.83 -9.03 9.21
C ILE A 99 1.74 -9.69 10.27
N GLY A 100 2.43 -8.85 11.07
CA GLY A 100 3.25 -9.31 12.17
C GLY A 100 4.55 -10.02 11.75
N ASN A 101 4.97 -9.90 10.50
CA ASN A 101 6.30 -10.33 10.08
C ASN A 101 7.34 -9.29 10.55
N PRO A 102 8.32 -9.67 11.42
CA PRO A 102 9.30 -8.74 11.97
C PRO A 102 10.34 -8.28 10.94
N ASP A 103 10.54 -9.04 9.87
CA ASP A 103 11.61 -8.82 8.90
C ASP A 103 11.23 -7.79 7.84
N ILE A 104 9.94 -7.45 7.73
CA ILE A 104 9.44 -6.46 6.78
C ILE A 104 8.61 -5.38 7.47
N SER A 105 8.51 -4.21 6.82
CA SER A 105 7.57 -3.18 7.27
C SER A 105 6.13 -3.66 7.10
N ARG A 106 5.26 -3.29 8.06
CA ARG A 106 3.86 -3.70 8.06
C ARG A 106 3.18 -3.42 6.72
N LEU A 107 2.49 -4.41 6.16
CA LEU A 107 1.68 -4.30 4.96
C LEU A 107 0.63 -3.17 5.13
N ARG A 108 0.46 -2.35 4.10
CA ARG A 108 -0.62 -1.36 4.00
C ARG A 108 -1.72 -1.90 3.11
N PHE A 109 -2.95 -1.68 3.51
CA PHE A 109 -4.09 -2.18 2.75
C PHE A 109 -5.32 -1.29 2.90
N SER A 110 -6.22 -1.37 1.93
CA SER A 110 -7.57 -0.83 1.99
C SER A 110 -8.55 -1.80 1.34
N GLY A 111 -9.81 -1.71 1.72
CA GLY A 111 -10.86 -2.61 1.23
C GLY A 111 -11.12 -3.82 2.12
N LEU A 112 -10.36 -3.96 3.21
CA LEU A 112 -10.42 -5.09 4.13
C LEU A 112 -10.50 -4.62 5.58
N GLN A 113 -11.07 -5.48 6.42
CA GLN A 113 -10.93 -5.48 7.87
C GLN A 113 -10.38 -6.83 8.30
N ILE A 114 -9.32 -6.84 9.10
CA ILE A 114 -8.60 -8.06 9.49
C ILE A 114 -8.60 -8.18 11.00
N SER A 115 -9.03 -9.35 11.51
CA SER A 115 -8.80 -9.75 12.89
C SER A 115 -7.65 -10.75 12.93
N ALA A 116 -6.59 -10.45 13.68
CA ALA A 116 -5.41 -11.29 13.74
C ALA A 116 -4.77 -11.29 15.14
N ASP A 117 -4.14 -12.41 15.50
CA ASP A 117 -3.22 -12.51 16.63
C ASP A 117 -1.79 -12.68 16.10
N ILE A 118 -1.03 -11.59 16.12
CA ILE A 118 0.33 -11.52 15.58
C ILE A 118 1.36 -12.36 16.38
N ARG A 119 0.99 -12.92 17.55
CA ARG A 119 1.84 -13.80 18.35
C ARG A 119 1.85 -15.23 17.82
N ARG A 120 0.89 -15.57 16.93
CA ARG A 120 0.83 -16.87 16.30
C ARG A 120 1.84 -16.97 15.15
N GLU A 121 2.11 -18.21 14.75
CA GLU A 121 2.93 -18.49 13.57
C GLU A 121 2.28 -17.98 12.28
N GLU A 122 3.08 -17.66 11.29
CA GLU A 122 2.60 -17.29 9.96
C GLU A 122 1.70 -18.39 9.39
N GLY A 123 0.61 -17.98 8.75
CA GLY A 123 -0.43 -18.90 8.28
C GLY A 123 -1.53 -19.20 9.31
N GLN A 124 -1.36 -18.77 10.56
CA GLN A 124 -2.33 -18.96 11.65
C GLN A 124 -2.71 -17.66 12.37
N ARG A 125 -2.18 -16.51 11.92
CA ARG A 125 -2.39 -15.21 12.57
C ARG A 125 -3.80 -14.69 12.37
N ILE A 126 -4.34 -14.83 11.15
CA ILE A 126 -5.61 -14.24 10.75
C ILE A 126 -6.78 -15.14 11.14
N SER A 127 -7.67 -14.62 11.99
CA SER A 127 -8.90 -15.30 12.36
C SER A 127 -10.08 -14.96 11.43
N SER A 128 -10.11 -13.74 10.90
CA SER A 128 -11.14 -13.32 9.93
C SER A 128 -10.66 -12.19 9.03
N VAL A 129 -11.18 -12.18 7.81
CA VAL A 129 -11.03 -11.08 6.86
C VAL A 129 -12.42 -10.72 6.34
N THR A 130 -12.82 -9.47 6.50
CA THR A 130 -14.09 -8.93 6.02
C THR A 130 -13.82 -7.85 4.98
N LEU A 131 -14.50 -7.88 3.85
CA LEU A 131 -14.43 -6.88 2.79
C LEU A 131 -15.24 -5.62 3.15
N SER A 132 -15.03 -4.53 2.41
CA SER A 132 -15.75 -3.27 2.64
C SER A 132 -17.27 -3.37 2.48
N ASP A 133 -17.77 -4.36 1.76
CA ASP A 133 -19.21 -4.65 1.61
C ASP A 133 -19.80 -5.48 2.75
N GLY A 134 -18.99 -5.83 3.75
CA GLY A 134 -19.37 -6.67 4.89
C GLY A 134 -19.27 -8.18 4.62
N SER A 135 -18.95 -8.62 3.40
CA SER A 135 -18.78 -10.04 3.09
C SER A 135 -17.45 -10.58 3.62
N THR A 136 -17.42 -11.88 3.95
CA THR A 136 -16.17 -12.56 4.32
C THR A 136 -15.35 -12.90 3.08
N LEU A 137 -14.04 -12.79 3.17
CA LEU A 137 -13.12 -13.21 2.12
C LEU A 137 -13.31 -14.70 1.83
N ALA A 138 -13.72 -15.03 0.60
CA ALA A 138 -13.94 -16.40 0.13
C ALA A 138 -12.70 -16.88 -0.65
N ASP A 139 -12.14 -18.02 -0.23
CA ASP A 139 -10.87 -18.53 -0.76
C ASP A 139 -10.92 -18.87 -2.26
N GLU A 140 -12.08 -19.29 -2.78
CA GLU A 140 -12.26 -19.67 -4.19
C GLU A 140 -12.67 -18.51 -5.11
N LYS A 141 -13.02 -17.35 -4.56
CA LYS A 141 -13.41 -16.16 -5.35
C LYS A 141 -12.17 -15.36 -5.76
N TYR A 142 -12.25 -14.72 -6.92
CA TYR A 142 -11.24 -13.77 -7.38
C TYR A 142 -11.63 -12.35 -7.01
N TYR A 143 -10.63 -11.56 -6.66
CA TYR A 143 -10.76 -10.16 -6.25
C TYR A 143 -9.82 -9.31 -7.07
N LYS A 144 -10.30 -8.15 -7.52
CA LYS A 144 -9.46 -7.16 -8.18
C LYS A 144 -8.57 -6.47 -7.14
N VAL A 145 -7.29 -6.81 -7.17
CA VAL A 145 -6.28 -6.25 -6.27
C VAL A 145 -5.43 -5.23 -7.02
N ILE A 146 -5.15 -4.09 -6.38
CA ILE A 146 -4.20 -3.09 -6.86
C ILE A 146 -2.96 -3.07 -5.96
N SER A 147 -1.78 -3.08 -6.56
CA SER A 147 -0.50 -3.01 -5.87
C SER A 147 0.61 -2.49 -6.79
N ASN A 148 1.84 -2.42 -6.28
CA ASN A 148 3.01 -2.06 -7.08
C ASN A 148 3.68 -3.30 -7.72
N ASP A 149 4.52 -3.03 -8.70
CA ASP A 149 5.36 -4.02 -9.39
C ASP A 149 6.24 -4.82 -8.43
N PHE A 150 6.78 -4.17 -7.39
CA PHE A 150 7.62 -4.82 -6.38
C PHE A 150 6.89 -5.97 -5.67
N MET A 151 5.67 -5.76 -5.20
CA MET A 151 4.87 -6.81 -4.56
C MET A 151 4.46 -7.91 -5.55
N PHE A 152 4.02 -7.54 -6.74
CA PHE A 152 3.62 -8.51 -7.76
C PHE A 152 4.80 -9.31 -8.33
N SER A 153 6.04 -8.84 -8.20
CA SER A 153 7.24 -9.62 -8.50
C SER A 153 7.68 -10.54 -7.37
N GLY A 154 7.04 -10.46 -6.19
CA GLY A 154 7.38 -11.25 -5.00
C GLY A 154 8.42 -10.60 -4.10
N GLY A 155 8.60 -9.27 -4.19
CA GLY A 155 9.46 -8.50 -3.29
C GLY A 155 9.04 -8.65 -1.83
N ASP A 156 9.96 -8.49 -0.89
CA ASP A 156 9.76 -8.71 0.56
C ASP A 156 9.15 -10.09 0.90
N GLY A 157 9.24 -11.09 0.00
CA GLY A 157 8.69 -12.43 0.21
C GLY A 157 7.20 -12.59 -0.12
N PHE A 158 6.53 -11.61 -0.71
CA PHE A 158 5.11 -11.69 -1.12
C PHE A 158 4.88 -12.62 -2.31
N THR A 159 5.31 -13.88 -2.20
CA THR A 159 5.31 -14.85 -3.31
C THR A 159 3.92 -15.23 -3.79
N ALA A 160 2.91 -15.24 -2.93
CA ALA A 160 1.53 -15.52 -3.29
C ALA A 160 0.86 -14.36 -4.08
N CYS A 161 1.48 -13.17 -4.10
CA CYS A 161 1.03 -12.02 -4.90
C CYS A 161 1.52 -12.07 -6.35
N LYS A 162 2.38 -13.03 -6.71
CA LYS A 162 2.96 -13.10 -8.06
C LYS A 162 1.87 -13.22 -9.11
N MET A 163 1.89 -12.28 -10.05
CA MET A 163 1.07 -12.39 -11.25
C MET A 163 1.59 -13.54 -12.13
N HIS A 164 0.76 -14.54 -12.33
CA HIS A 164 1.04 -15.59 -13.29
C HIS A 164 0.65 -15.10 -14.68
N GLY A 165 1.64 -14.70 -15.48
CA GLY A 165 1.48 -14.45 -16.92
C GLY A 165 1.23 -13.01 -17.33
N ILE A 166 2.19 -12.12 -17.04
CA ILE A 166 2.42 -10.92 -17.87
C ILE A 166 3.69 -11.16 -18.67
#